data_09df4b4f8aa714da8c0891c65bc97b83
#
_entry.id   09df4b4f8aa714da8c0891c65bc97b83
#
_cell.length_a   1.000
_cell.length_b   1.000
_cell.length_c   1.000
_cell.angle_alpha   90.00
_cell.angle_beta   90.00
_cell.angle_gamma   90.00
#
_symmetry.space_group_name_H-M   'P 1'
#
loop_
_entity.id
_entity.type
_entity.pdbx_description
1 polymer ?
#
loop_
_entity_poly.entity_id
_entity_poly.type
_entity_poly.pdbx_seq_one_letter_code
_entity_poly.pdbx_strand_id
1 'polypeptide(L)'
;IHEDWGSTPAAIRAALGVADRFDVQVAIHSDTLNESGYVEDTIAAMDGRTIHTYHTEGAGGGHAPDLLKVASMPYVLPSSTNPTLPFGVNSQAELFDMIMVCHNLNPKIPSDVAFAESRVRPETQAAENVLHDLGILSMVSSDSQAMGRNGESFMRTFQMASFMKNACGKLAEDADGNDNFRVLRYIAKIGRAHV
;
A
#
# COMPACT_ATOMS: atom_id res chain seq x y z
N ILE A 1 1.75 12.71 4.93
CA ILE A 1 3.07 12.48 5.55
C ILE A 1 3.81 11.53 4.63
N HIS A 2 5.08 11.80 4.35
CA HIS A 2 5.91 11.01 3.45
C HIS A 2 7.28 10.77 4.08
N GLU A 3 7.85 9.58 3.88
CA GLU A 3 9.12 9.16 4.48
C GLU A 3 10.30 10.05 4.07
N ASP A 4 10.32 10.54 2.84
CA ASP A 4 11.40 11.43 2.35
C ASP A 4 11.47 12.78 3.10
N TRP A 5 10.40 13.16 3.77
CA TRP A 5 10.27 14.40 4.53
C TRP A 5 10.21 14.18 6.03
N GLY A 6 10.25 12.92 6.45
CA GLY A 6 10.18 12.50 7.85
C GLY A 6 8.76 12.12 8.28
N SER A 7 8.67 10.90 8.78
CA SER A 7 7.43 10.29 9.32
C SER A 7 7.62 9.89 10.79
N THR A 8 8.38 10.69 11.52
CA THR A 8 8.61 10.50 12.95
C THR A 8 7.30 10.59 13.75
N PRO A 9 7.23 10.02 14.96
CA PRO A 9 6.08 10.18 15.86
C PRO A 9 5.67 11.64 16.10
N ALA A 10 6.64 12.55 16.08
CA ALA A 10 6.38 13.99 16.22
C ALA A 10 5.64 14.54 14.97
N ALA A 11 6.08 14.18 13.77
CA ALA A 11 5.44 14.58 12.52
C ALA A 11 4.02 14.04 12.41
N ILE A 12 3.82 12.76 12.78
CA ILE A 12 2.50 12.11 12.79
C ILE A 12 1.54 12.86 13.74
N ARG A 13 1.99 13.10 14.98
CA ARG A 13 1.17 13.83 15.97
C ARG A 13 0.85 15.26 15.53
N ALA A 14 1.80 15.95 14.92
CA ALA A 14 1.59 17.32 14.43
C ALA A 14 0.57 17.36 13.30
N ALA A 15 0.69 16.46 12.31
CA ALA A 15 -0.26 16.37 11.20
C ALA A 15 -1.67 16.02 11.68
N LEU A 16 -1.81 15.04 12.57
CA LEU A 16 -3.09 14.66 13.14
C LEU A 16 -3.68 15.76 14.03
N GLY A 17 -2.85 16.55 14.71
CA GLY A 17 -3.31 17.74 15.44
C GLY A 17 -3.88 18.83 14.52
N VAL A 18 -3.37 18.96 13.30
CA VAL A 18 -3.97 19.82 12.28
C VAL A 18 -5.30 19.24 11.80
N ALA A 19 -5.37 17.93 11.59
CA ALA A 19 -6.62 17.25 11.22
C ALA A 19 -7.73 17.49 12.25
N ASP A 20 -7.43 17.30 13.54
CA ASP A 20 -8.36 17.51 14.63
C ASP A 20 -8.89 18.96 14.68
N ARG A 21 -8.03 19.93 14.36
CA ARG A 21 -8.37 21.34 14.43
C ARG A 21 -9.18 21.84 13.23
N PHE A 22 -8.90 21.31 12.04
CA PHE A 22 -9.42 21.87 10.79
C PHE A 22 -10.34 20.91 10.04
N ASP A 23 -10.64 19.75 10.61
CA ASP A 23 -11.49 18.71 10.01
C ASP A 23 -10.99 18.33 8.60
N VAL A 24 -9.69 17.99 8.51
CA VAL A 24 -9.04 17.58 7.26
C VAL A 24 -8.46 16.18 7.39
N GLN A 25 -8.43 15.45 6.29
CA GLN A 25 -7.87 14.11 6.25
C GLN A 25 -6.34 14.15 6.32
N VAL A 26 -5.75 13.19 7.03
CA VAL A 26 -4.32 12.88 6.98
C VAL A 26 -4.11 11.55 6.30
N ALA A 27 -3.18 11.52 5.35
CA ALA A 27 -2.66 10.30 4.76
C ALA A 27 -1.17 10.17 5.05
N ILE A 28 -0.72 8.93 5.25
CA ILE A 28 0.69 8.60 5.50
C ILE A 28 1.16 7.50 4.56
N HIS A 29 2.33 7.69 3.97
CA HIS A 29 3.11 6.60 3.39
C HIS A 29 3.65 5.76 4.56
N SER A 30 3.05 4.60 4.77
CA SER A 30 3.30 3.80 5.96
C SER A 30 4.51 2.87 5.84
N ASP A 31 5.23 2.97 4.75
CA ASP A 31 6.47 2.27 4.47
C ASP A 31 7.72 3.03 4.97
N THR A 32 7.56 3.80 6.02
CA THR A 32 8.61 4.65 6.57
C THR A 32 9.93 3.91 6.79
N LEU A 33 11.04 4.63 6.70
CA LEU A 33 12.41 4.12 6.82
C LEU A 33 12.81 3.66 8.23
N ASN A 34 11.88 3.20 9.05
CA ASN A 34 12.10 2.93 10.47
C ASN A 34 12.59 4.17 11.26
N GLU A 35 12.35 5.36 10.74
CA GLU A 35 12.72 6.62 11.41
C GLU A 35 12.02 6.79 12.75
N SER A 36 10.86 6.18 12.89
CA SER A 36 10.07 6.19 14.11
C SER A 36 10.36 5.01 15.05
N GLY A 37 11.32 4.16 14.72
CA GLY A 37 11.62 2.96 15.49
C GLY A 37 10.79 1.77 15.03
N TYR A 38 9.87 1.30 15.84
CA TYR A 38 9.01 0.14 15.54
C TYR A 38 7.61 0.57 15.11
N VAL A 39 6.87 -0.35 14.47
CA VAL A 39 5.48 -0.09 14.07
C VAL A 39 4.59 0.32 15.24
N GLU A 40 4.89 -0.17 16.43
CA GLU A 40 4.20 0.20 17.68
C GLU A 40 4.34 1.69 17.99
N ASP A 41 5.50 2.30 17.71
CA ASP A 41 5.72 3.73 17.91
C ASP A 41 4.86 4.55 16.94
N THR A 42 4.74 4.09 15.70
CA THR A 42 3.85 4.68 14.70
C THR A 42 2.38 4.58 15.14
N ILE A 43 1.94 3.40 15.57
CA ILE A 43 0.57 3.19 16.08
C ILE A 43 0.29 4.08 17.29
N ALA A 44 1.24 4.16 18.22
CA ALA A 44 1.12 5.03 19.41
C ALA A 44 1.05 6.52 19.03
N ALA A 45 1.73 6.93 17.96
CA ALA A 45 1.67 8.31 17.48
C ALA A 45 0.33 8.67 16.82
N MET A 46 -0.36 7.69 16.23
CA MET A 46 -1.71 7.86 15.69
C MET A 46 -2.74 8.11 16.80
N ASP A 47 -2.55 7.49 17.96
CA ASP A 47 -3.34 7.71 19.18
C ASP A 47 -4.85 7.58 18.95
N GLY A 48 -5.27 6.53 18.23
CA GLY A 48 -6.68 6.24 17.93
C GLY A 48 -7.36 7.18 16.93
N ARG A 49 -6.62 8.12 16.35
CA ARG A 49 -7.14 9.11 15.38
C ARG A 49 -7.21 8.53 13.98
N THR A 50 -8.25 8.89 13.23
CA THR A 50 -8.44 8.39 11.86
C THR A 50 -7.32 8.83 10.94
N ILE A 51 -6.73 7.87 10.23
CA ILE A 51 -5.64 8.10 9.29
C ILE A 51 -5.76 7.14 8.11
N HIS A 52 -5.43 7.63 6.92
CA HIS A 52 -5.31 6.82 5.71
C HIS A 52 -3.86 6.37 5.55
N THR A 53 -3.63 5.08 5.45
CA THR A 53 -2.30 4.50 5.27
C THR A 53 -2.13 3.97 3.86
N TYR A 54 -1.11 4.46 3.15
CA TYR A 54 -0.65 3.90 1.88
C TYR A 54 0.34 2.77 2.12
N HIS A 55 0.49 1.86 1.15
CA HIS A 55 1.41 0.71 1.22
C HIS A 55 1.24 -0.13 2.50
N THR A 56 0.01 -0.29 2.95
CA THR A 56 -0.28 -0.96 4.22
C THR A 56 0.13 -2.44 4.21
N GLU A 57 0.24 -3.04 3.04
CA GLU A 57 0.80 -4.38 2.85
C GLU A 57 2.32 -4.45 3.07
N GLY A 58 3.00 -3.30 3.11
CA GLY A 58 4.44 -3.23 3.33
C GLY A 58 5.29 -3.40 2.07
N ALA A 59 4.73 -3.26 0.88
CA ALA A 59 5.48 -3.37 -0.39
C ALA A 59 6.56 -2.30 -0.52
N GLY A 60 6.36 -1.12 0.07
CA GLY A 60 7.35 -0.04 0.10
C GLY A 60 8.55 -0.28 1.02
N GLY A 61 8.54 -1.29 1.86
CA GLY A 61 9.61 -1.60 2.81
C GLY A 61 9.33 -1.09 4.22
N GLY A 62 10.27 -0.39 4.83
CA GLY A 62 10.11 0.18 6.16
C GLY A 62 9.82 -0.88 7.25
N HIS A 63 8.72 -0.75 7.95
CA HIS A 63 8.27 -1.66 9.00
C HIS A 63 7.72 -3.01 8.52
N ALA A 64 7.78 -3.32 7.22
CA ALA A 64 7.32 -4.61 6.73
C ALA A 64 8.15 -5.79 7.31
N PRO A 65 7.53 -6.96 7.57
CA PRO A 65 6.11 -7.26 7.36
C PRO A 65 5.19 -6.75 8.49
N ASP A 66 5.72 -6.27 9.58
CA ASP A 66 4.96 -5.89 10.79
C ASP A 66 3.99 -4.73 10.54
N LEU A 67 4.25 -3.92 9.52
CA LEU A 67 3.39 -2.81 9.14
C LEU A 67 1.93 -3.22 8.95
N LEU A 68 1.67 -4.44 8.52
CA LEU A 68 0.31 -4.95 8.33
C LEU A 68 -0.53 -4.90 9.61
N LYS A 69 0.08 -4.82 10.80
CA LYS A 69 -0.62 -4.64 12.07
C LYS A 69 -1.55 -3.42 12.06
N VAL A 70 -1.18 -2.35 11.34
CA VAL A 70 -2.00 -1.13 11.27
C VAL A 70 -3.36 -1.37 10.62
N ALA A 71 -3.48 -2.34 9.72
CA ALA A 71 -4.75 -2.70 9.09
C ALA A 71 -5.78 -3.29 10.07
N SER A 72 -5.36 -3.73 11.25
CA SER A 72 -6.26 -4.21 12.31
C SER A 72 -6.81 -3.09 13.20
N MET A 73 -6.30 -1.88 13.06
CA MET A 73 -6.74 -0.74 13.88
C MET A 73 -8.07 -0.18 13.33
N PRO A 74 -9.10 0.01 14.17
CA PRO A 74 -10.43 0.42 13.71
C PRO A 74 -10.48 1.86 13.15
N TYR A 75 -9.46 2.65 13.41
CA TYR A 75 -9.32 4.03 12.95
C TYR A 75 -8.41 4.18 11.73
N VAL A 76 -7.86 3.07 11.21
CA VAL A 76 -7.00 3.08 10.03
C VAL A 76 -7.80 2.75 8.78
N LEU A 77 -7.60 3.54 7.73
CA LEU A 77 -8.12 3.30 6.40
C LEU A 77 -6.99 2.71 5.54
N PRO A 78 -6.89 1.36 5.45
CA PRO A 78 -5.75 0.74 4.80
C PRO A 78 -5.93 0.71 3.29
N SER A 79 -4.90 1.17 2.57
CA SER A 79 -4.82 1.04 1.12
C SER A 79 -3.52 0.40 0.68
N SER A 80 -3.57 -0.24 -0.47
CA SER A 80 -2.38 -0.63 -1.21
C SER A 80 -2.17 0.28 -2.40
N THR A 81 -0.93 0.36 -2.86
CA THR A 81 -0.58 0.91 -4.15
C THR A 81 -0.14 -0.25 -5.04
N ASN A 82 -0.71 -0.37 -6.23
CA ASN A 82 -0.62 -1.60 -7.02
C ASN A 82 0.14 -1.50 -8.36
N PRO A 83 1.26 -0.78 -8.46
CA PRO A 83 1.96 -0.64 -9.74
C PRO A 83 2.57 -1.96 -10.26
N THR A 84 2.84 -2.93 -9.38
CA THR A 84 3.45 -4.23 -9.70
C THR A 84 2.49 -5.41 -9.64
N LEU A 85 1.19 -5.18 -9.52
CA LEU A 85 0.19 -6.24 -9.46
C LEU A 85 -0.23 -6.75 -10.85
N PRO A 86 -0.66 -8.02 -10.95
CA PRO A 86 -0.49 -9.07 -9.94
C PRO A 86 0.98 -9.47 -9.77
N PHE A 87 1.35 -10.01 -8.60
CA PHE A 87 2.69 -10.51 -8.36
C PHE A 87 3.06 -11.62 -9.35
N GLY A 88 4.20 -11.48 -9.99
CA GLY A 88 4.69 -12.39 -11.02
C GLY A 88 6.22 -12.35 -11.15
N VAL A 89 6.74 -12.99 -12.18
CA VAL A 89 8.18 -13.22 -12.37
C VAL A 89 9.02 -11.94 -12.33
N ASN A 90 8.50 -10.85 -12.89
CA ASN A 90 9.24 -9.59 -13.00
C ASN A 90 8.90 -8.57 -11.90
N SER A 91 7.98 -8.88 -11.00
CA SER A 91 7.46 -7.90 -10.04
C SER A 91 8.53 -7.31 -9.13
N GLN A 92 9.51 -8.11 -8.71
CA GLN A 92 10.61 -7.63 -7.88
C GLN A 92 11.51 -6.66 -8.63
N ALA A 93 11.92 -7.01 -9.84
CA ALA A 93 12.78 -6.15 -10.67
C ALA A 93 12.05 -4.85 -11.03
N GLU A 94 10.77 -4.95 -11.39
CA GLU A 94 9.94 -3.78 -11.68
C GLU A 94 9.80 -2.85 -10.48
N LEU A 95 9.58 -3.39 -9.27
CA LEU A 95 9.52 -2.60 -8.05
C LEU A 95 10.86 -1.95 -7.73
N PHE A 96 11.96 -2.69 -7.87
CA PHE A 96 13.30 -2.15 -7.67
C PHE A 96 13.56 -0.95 -8.58
N ASP A 97 13.31 -1.09 -9.87
CA ASP A 97 13.50 -0.02 -10.85
C ASP A 97 12.61 1.19 -10.53
N MET A 98 11.37 0.95 -10.12
CA MET A 98 10.47 2.03 -9.71
C MET A 98 10.97 2.78 -8.47
N ILE A 99 11.45 2.07 -7.46
CA ILE A 99 12.01 2.69 -6.24
C ILE A 99 13.23 3.54 -6.62
N MET A 100 14.13 3.02 -7.45
CA MET A 100 15.30 3.76 -7.92
C MET A 100 14.90 5.08 -8.61
N VAL A 101 13.89 5.05 -9.43
CA VAL A 101 13.41 6.24 -10.17
C VAL A 101 12.65 7.20 -9.25
N CYS A 102 11.72 6.69 -8.44
CA CYS A 102 10.83 7.53 -7.64
C CYS A 102 11.54 8.26 -6.51
N HIS A 103 12.57 7.64 -5.94
CA HIS A 103 13.40 8.27 -4.91
C HIS A 103 14.63 8.98 -5.47
N ASN A 104 14.71 9.12 -6.81
CA ASN A 104 15.83 9.77 -7.49
C ASN A 104 17.21 9.18 -7.10
N LEU A 105 17.26 7.86 -6.95
CA LEU A 105 18.45 7.13 -6.56
C LEU A 105 19.40 6.91 -7.73
N ASN A 106 20.70 6.78 -7.43
CA ASN A 106 21.74 6.56 -8.43
C ASN A 106 22.25 5.11 -8.37
N PRO A 107 22.07 4.32 -9.44
CA PRO A 107 22.51 2.92 -9.47
C PRO A 107 24.05 2.73 -9.36
N LYS A 108 24.82 3.81 -9.43
CA LYS A 108 26.28 3.78 -9.25
C LYS A 108 26.68 4.03 -7.79
N ILE A 109 25.74 4.37 -6.93
CA ILE A 109 26.00 4.62 -5.50
C ILE A 109 25.53 3.41 -4.70
N PRO A 110 26.46 2.66 -4.04
CA PRO A 110 26.09 1.43 -3.33
C PRO A 110 25.04 1.62 -2.23
N SER A 111 25.05 2.75 -1.53
CA SER A 111 24.04 3.06 -0.51
C SER A 111 22.64 3.24 -1.08
N ASP A 112 22.52 3.82 -2.27
CA ASP A 112 21.26 4.00 -2.95
C ASP A 112 20.68 2.68 -3.42
N VAL A 113 21.53 1.81 -3.95
CA VAL A 113 21.15 0.46 -4.35
C VAL A 113 20.70 -0.34 -3.13
N ALA A 114 21.45 -0.31 -2.03
CA ALA A 114 21.11 -1.00 -0.80
C ALA A 114 19.78 -0.49 -0.20
N PHE A 115 19.51 0.80 -0.30
CA PHE A 115 18.22 1.37 0.08
C PHE A 115 17.08 0.77 -0.74
N ALA A 116 17.20 0.77 -2.06
CA ALA A 116 16.17 0.20 -2.94
C ALA A 116 15.96 -1.30 -2.68
N GLU A 117 17.05 -2.08 -2.55
CA GLU A 117 16.99 -3.50 -2.26
C GLU A 117 16.30 -3.81 -0.92
N SER A 118 16.50 -2.97 0.10
CA SER A 118 15.87 -3.16 1.40
C SER A 118 14.34 -3.06 1.38
N ARG A 119 13.78 -2.42 0.35
CA ARG A 119 12.34 -2.22 0.17
C ARG A 119 11.67 -3.27 -0.70
N VAL A 120 12.44 -4.05 -1.44
CA VAL A 120 11.89 -5.09 -2.32
C VAL A 120 11.78 -6.40 -1.55
N ARG A 121 10.55 -6.73 -1.14
CA ARG A 121 10.25 -7.94 -0.38
C ARG A 121 9.18 -8.75 -1.11
N PRO A 122 9.55 -9.90 -1.70
CA PRO A 122 8.62 -10.71 -2.48
C PRO A 122 7.42 -11.19 -1.65
N GLU A 123 7.63 -11.44 -0.37
CA GLU A 123 6.60 -11.92 0.54
C GLU A 123 5.47 -10.89 0.70
N THR A 124 5.81 -9.62 0.86
CA THR A 124 4.81 -8.56 1.01
C THR A 124 4.11 -8.25 -0.31
N GLN A 125 4.84 -8.27 -1.42
CA GLN A 125 4.25 -8.13 -2.75
C GLN A 125 3.27 -9.26 -3.07
N ALA A 126 3.66 -10.50 -2.78
CA ALA A 126 2.81 -11.67 -3.02
C ALA A 126 1.56 -11.68 -2.11
N ALA A 127 1.71 -11.21 -0.87
CA ALA A 127 0.61 -11.16 0.08
C ALA A 127 -0.49 -10.15 -0.32
N GLU A 128 -0.18 -9.11 -1.07
CA GLU A 128 -1.12 -8.05 -1.43
C GLU A 128 -2.38 -8.59 -2.11
N ASN A 129 -2.23 -9.50 -3.06
CA ASN A 129 -3.36 -10.13 -3.76
C ASN A 129 -4.31 -10.82 -2.77
N VAL A 130 -3.74 -11.57 -1.83
CA VAL A 130 -4.50 -12.32 -0.80
C VAL A 130 -5.19 -11.36 0.17
N LEU A 131 -4.50 -10.30 0.60
CA LEU A 131 -5.05 -9.29 1.50
C LEU A 131 -6.24 -8.56 0.88
N HIS A 132 -6.20 -8.30 -0.42
CA HIS A 132 -7.34 -7.75 -1.15
C HIS A 132 -8.50 -8.73 -1.24
N ASP A 133 -8.24 -10.01 -1.48
CA ASP A 133 -9.27 -11.04 -1.59
C ASP A 133 -9.97 -11.29 -0.24
N LEU A 134 -9.21 -11.27 0.84
CA LEU A 134 -9.72 -11.37 2.21
C LEU A 134 -10.46 -10.11 2.69
N GLY A 135 -10.36 -8.99 1.95
CA GLY A 135 -10.99 -7.73 2.33
C GLY A 135 -10.25 -6.94 3.41
N ILE A 136 -9.02 -7.34 3.76
CA ILE A 136 -8.18 -6.64 4.74
C ILE A 136 -7.78 -5.27 4.21
N LEU A 137 -7.38 -5.20 2.94
CA LEU A 137 -7.15 -3.94 2.25
C LEU A 137 -8.47 -3.44 1.65
N SER A 138 -8.93 -2.31 2.12
CA SER A 138 -10.23 -1.75 1.74
C SER A 138 -10.17 -0.83 0.52
N MET A 139 -8.99 -0.35 0.15
CA MET A 139 -8.77 0.61 -0.91
C MET A 139 -7.61 0.23 -1.80
N VAL A 140 -7.69 0.65 -3.07
CA VAL A 140 -6.61 0.61 -4.05
C VAL A 140 -6.30 2.04 -4.47
N SER A 141 -5.05 2.43 -4.36
CA SER A 141 -4.55 3.73 -4.83
C SER A 141 -3.48 3.55 -5.90
N SER A 142 -3.18 4.63 -6.63
CA SER A 142 -2.23 4.60 -7.74
C SER A 142 -0.82 5.03 -7.34
N ASP A 143 -0.66 5.65 -6.17
CA ASP A 143 0.60 6.32 -5.81
C ASP A 143 1.06 7.34 -6.87
N SER A 144 0.14 8.19 -7.29
CA SER A 144 0.28 9.02 -8.50
C SER A 144 1.44 10.01 -8.47
N GLN A 145 1.95 10.31 -7.31
CA GLN A 145 3.02 11.31 -7.13
C GLN A 145 4.42 10.72 -7.27
N ALA A 146 4.56 9.43 -7.09
CA ALA A 146 5.84 8.73 -7.19
C ALA A 146 5.76 7.60 -8.22
N MET A 147 5.24 6.45 -7.85
CA MET A 147 5.13 5.28 -8.73
C MET A 147 3.86 5.30 -9.58
N GLY A 148 3.16 6.44 -9.59
CA GLY A 148 1.81 6.62 -10.08
C GLY A 148 1.60 6.38 -11.55
N ARG A 149 1.03 5.25 -11.84
CA ARG A 149 0.57 4.86 -13.16
C ARG A 149 -0.96 4.78 -13.13
N ASN A 150 -1.63 5.95 -13.05
CA ASN A 150 -3.07 6.04 -12.86
C ASN A 150 -3.87 5.17 -13.84
N GLY A 151 -3.50 5.19 -15.12
CA GLY A 151 -4.15 4.36 -16.13
C GLY A 151 -3.96 2.86 -15.91
N GLU A 152 -2.84 2.46 -15.33
CA GLU A 152 -2.56 1.07 -15.04
C GLU A 152 -3.30 0.56 -13.80
N SER A 153 -3.71 1.44 -12.87
CA SER A 153 -4.39 1.00 -11.64
C SER A 153 -5.65 0.20 -11.94
N PHE A 154 -6.46 0.65 -12.89
CA PHE A 154 -7.63 -0.10 -13.34
C PHE A 154 -7.24 -1.43 -13.98
N MET A 155 -6.33 -1.40 -14.95
CA MET A 155 -5.90 -2.60 -15.65
C MET A 155 -5.31 -3.64 -14.70
N ARG A 156 -4.43 -3.23 -13.80
CA ARG A 156 -3.78 -4.13 -12.83
C ARG A 156 -4.78 -4.66 -11.80
N THR A 157 -5.77 -3.86 -11.42
CA THR A 157 -6.86 -4.35 -10.55
C THR A 157 -7.69 -5.43 -11.23
N PHE A 158 -8.01 -5.29 -12.52
CA PHE A 158 -8.65 -6.36 -13.30
C PHE A 158 -7.78 -7.61 -13.40
N GLN A 159 -6.49 -7.43 -13.67
CA GLN A 159 -5.54 -8.54 -13.74
C GLN A 159 -5.43 -9.27 -12.40
N MET A 160 -5.39 -8.54 -11.28
CA MET A 160 -5.37 -9.12 -9.93
C MET A 160 -6.64 -9.92 -9.65
N ALA A 161 -7.81 -9.39 -9.99
CA ALA A 161 -9.07 -10.11 -9.84
C ALA A 161 -9.11 -11.40 -10.66
N SER A 162 -8.61 -11.36 -11.90
CA SER A 162 -8.49 -12.53 -12.78
C SER A 162 -7.48 -13.54 -12.22
N PHE A 163 -6.34 -13.08 -11.75
CA PHE A 163 -5.32 -13.91 -11.11
C PHE A 163 -5.90 -14.65 -9.89
N MET A 164 -6.56 -13.93 -9.00
CA MET A 164 -7.14 -14.52 -7.79
C MET A 164 -8.30 -15.48 -8.11
N LYS A 165 -9.07 -15.21 -9.16
CA LYS A 165 -10.10 -16.14 -9.63
C LYS A 165 -9.50 -17.46 -10.12
N ASN A 166 -8.38 -17.38 -10.84
CA ASN A 166 -7.68 -18.58 -11.31
C ASN A 166 -7.02 -19.35 -10.15
N ALA A 167 -6.51 -18.66 -9.15
CA ALA A 167 -5.83 -19.26 -8.00
C ALA A 167 -6.80 -19.84 -6.96
N CYS A 168 -7.91 -19.15 -6.67
CA CYS A 168 -8.85 -19.47 -5.59
C CYS A 168 -10.22 -19.94 -6.06
N GLY A 169 -10.48 -19.94 -7.37
CA GLY A 169 -11.77 -20.30 -7.93
C GLY A 169 -12.83 -19.20 -7.85
N LYS A 170 -14.07 -19.56 -8.10
CA LYS A 170 -15.22 -18.66 -8.03
C LYS A 170 -15.54 -18.24 -6.59
N LEU A 171 -16.12 -17.07 -6.41
CA LEU A 171 -16.71 -16.66 -5.14
C LEU A 171 -18.05 -17.36 -4.91
N ALA A 172 -18.50 -17.41 -3.67
CA ALA A 172 -19.78 -18.00 -3.31
C ALA A 172 -20.97 -17.25 -3.94
N GLU A 173 -20.79 -15.97 -4.21
CA GLU A 173 -21.79 -15.10 -4.84
C GLU A 173 -21.87 -15.27 -6.36
N ASP A 174 -20.89 -15.93 -6.98
CA ASP A 174 -20.88 -16.16 -8.43
C ASP A 174 -21.93 -17.22 -8.80
N ALA A 175 -22.68 -16.95 -9.86
CA ALA A 175 -23.68 -17.86 -10.43
C ALA A 175 -23.31 -18.27 -11.86
N ASP A 176 -24.02 -19.26 -12.39
CA ASP A 176 -23.86 -19.64 -13.78
C ASP A 176 -24.24 -18.46 -14.68
N GLY A 177 -23.31 -18.06 -15.54
CA GLY A 177 -23.46 -16.91 -16.44
C GLY A 177 -23.14 -15.53 -15.83
N ASN A 178 -22.86 -15.46 -14.55
CA ASN A 178 -22.37 -14.21 -13.91
C ASN A 178 -21.34 -14.55 -12.84
N ASP A 179 -20.06 -14.49 -13.20
CA ASP A 179 -18.94 -14.85 -12.34
C ASP A 179 -17.95 -13.67 -12.13
N ASN A 180 -18.47 -12.46 -12.10
CA ASN A 180 -17.68 -11.22 -12.03
C ASN A 180 -17.72 -10.52 -10.67
N PHE A 181 -18.21 -11.16 -9.60
CA PHE A 181 -18.30 -10.53 -8.27
C PHE A 181 -16.94 -10.12 -7.71
N ARG A 182 -15.88 -10.93 -7.95
CA ARG A 182 -14.52 -10.55 -7.51
C ARG A 182 -14.05 -9.25 -8.19
N VAL A 183 -14.26 -9.12 -9.49
CA VAL A 183 -13.93 -7.89 -10.23
C VAL A 183 -14.70 -6.70 -9.66
N LEU A 184 -16.00 -6.83 -9.43
CA LEU A 184 -16.84 -5.78 -8.85
C LEU A 184 -16.34 -5.37 -7.46
N ARG A 185 -16.00 -6.34 -6.61
CA ARG A 185 -15.42 -6.07 -5.28
C ARG A 185 -14.12 -5.28 -5.36
N TYR A 186 -13.24 -5.63 -6.30
CA TYR A 186 -11.94 -5.00 -6.41
C TYR A 186 -12.03 -3.60 -7.02
N ILE A 187 -12.83 -3.42 -8.07
CA ILE A 187 -13.04 -2.11 -8.68
C ILE A 187 -13.71 -1.14 -7.71
N ALA A 188 -14.61 -1.63 -6.87
CA ALA A 188 -15.23 -0.81 -5.85
C ALA A 188 -14.24 -0.24 -4.81
N LYS A 189 -13.01 -0.77 -4.75
CA LYS A 189 -11.94 -0.25 -3.88
C LYS A 189 -11.18 0.91 -4.52
N ILE A 190 -11.21 1.02 -5.86
CA ILE A 190 -10.58 2.13 -6.58
C ILE A 190 -11.42 3.39 -6.32
N GLY A 191 -10.75 4.48 -5.95
CA GLY A 191 -11.42 5.75 -5.71
C GLY A 191 -12.00 5.92 -4.31
N ARG A 192 -12.05 4.91 -3.46
CA ARG A 192 -12.45 5.10 -2.05
C ARG A 192 -11.52 6.05 -1.29
N ALA A 193 -10.29 6.19 -1.76
CA ALA A 193 -9.32 7.11 -1.18
C ALA A 193 -9.56 8.59 -1.57
N HIS A 194 -10.54 8.86 -2.42
CA HIS A 194 -10.79 10.18 -3.00
C HIS A 194 -12.15 10.78 -2.58
N VAL A 195 -12.77 10.22 -1.57
CA VAL A 195 -14.06 10.70 -1.06
C VAL A 195 -13.85 11.57 0.16
#